data_7c2937eb35acb4542e41a0e614640606
#
_entry.id   7c2937eb35acb4542e41a0e614640606
#
_cell.length_a   1.000
_cell.length_b   1.000
_cell.length_c   1.000
_cell.angle_alpha   90.00
_cell.angle_beta   90.00
_cell.angle_gamma   90.00
#
_symmetry.space_group_name_H-M   'P 1'
#
loop_
_entity.id
_entity.type
_entity.pdbx_description
1 polymer ?
#
loop_
_entity_poly.entity_id
_entity_poly.type
_entity_poly.pdbx_seq_one_letter_code
_entity_poly.pdbx_strand_id
1 'polypeptide(L)'
;MRLALALALGLVVGPGVLAAQAPTPQTPPPAASRVAPAVDSTRALPFDEFYRAVAANHPVARQAVLVRQQAREELRVARGAFDPTVTGTVDRKEFGNSLYYNYAEAELKIPTPIGSDLKLGYERAVGTYIAADRRTGLPTGNPGLFKLGFSVPLGQRLITDERRNALVQARALQDVAEADRRVAVNRLLLSAAKDYARWYEAHRRRMVQREGLTLAEFRLRAIRARVQRGESAAIDTIEASLEVQRRDVSRREAEQVYYAASQDVANYLWDERQNPLDLAPGVVPTVRGLEAERVDSTRLPAWLELAARQHPELRRIAGRVDQAAAQRLFALQQVLPFAELSLNSVAARDEFGALTNRSAFDRNYVVGGTVRTPLLFMRERGRFNAADQRLETQELEQTRLRRDVELDVRIAVNDLATMNAVLELQREAVRLARLLLGGEQRRFEAGESSLLIVNLRERLLLDEELKLAATEAKYASTRAELAVAIGEPAVLPNAGGAAR
;
A
#
# COMPACT_ATOMS: atom_id res chain seq x y z
N MET A 1 -53.57 2.80 -36.46
CA MET A 1 -53.21 2.99 -35.04
C MET A 1 -52.33 1.83 -34.49
N ARG A 2 -51.64 1.06 -35.34
CA ARG A 2 -50.72 -0.06 -34.91
C ARG A 2 -49.26 0.10 -35.34
N LEU A 3 -48.90 1.18 -36.03
CA LEU A 3 -47.52 1.41 -36.54
C LEU A 3 -46.66 2.39 -35.74
N ALA A 4 -47.22 3.08 -34.76
CA ALA A 4 -46.47 4.07 -33.96
C ALA A 4 -45.86 3.49 -32.67
N LEU A 5 -46.19 2.25 -32.27
CA LEU A 5 -45.68 1.58 -31.07
C LEU A 5 -44.40 0.77 -31.31
N ALA A 6 -44.09 0.48 -32.58
CA ALA A 6 -42.93 -0.36 -32.92
C ALA A 6 -41.59 0.38 -33.00
N LEU A 7 -41.59 1.72 -33.09
CA LEU A 7 -40.36 2.51 -33.24
C LEU A 7 -39.75 3.00 -31.89
N ALA A 8 -40.48 2.90 -30.78
CA ALA A 8 -39.95 3.28 -29.46
C ALA A 8 -39.35 2.11 -28.66
N LEU A 9 -39.54 0.84 -29.14
CA LEU A 9 -39.00 -0.36 -28.47
C LEU A 9 -37.73 -0.93 -29.14
N GLY A 10 -37.24 -0.30 -30.19
CA GLY A 10 -36.11 -0.81 -30.99
C GLY A 10 -34.73 -0.41 -30.52
N LEU A 11 -34.58 0.30 -29.41
CA LEU A 11 -33.26 0.81 -28.96
C LEU A 11 -32.82 0.31 -27.57
N VAL A 12 -33.43 -0.76 -27.05
CA VAL A 12 -32.93 -1.44 -25.83
C VAL A 12 -32.88 -2.93 -26.12
N VAL A 13 -32.01 -3.32 -27.06
CA VAL A 13 -31.45 -4.67 -27.10
C VAL A 13 -30.00 -4.51 -26.66
N GLY A 14 -29.79 -4.44 -25.34
CA GLY A 14 -28.53 -4.75 -24.73
C GLY A 14 -28.20 -6.24 -24.94
N PRO A 15 -26.91 -6.64 -24.95
CA PRO A 15 -26.53 -8.02 -25.21
C PRO A 15 -27.20 -8.94 -24.20
N GLY A 16 -27.80 -10.02 -24.72
CA GLY A 16 -28.52 -11.00 -23.93
C GLY A 16 -27.78 -11.41 -22.68
N VAL A 17 -28.44 -11.33 -21.55
CA VAL A 17 -28.06 -12.04 -20.35
C VAL A 17 -28.20 -13.52 -20.66
N LEU A 18 -27.12 -14.11 -21.16
CA LEU A 18 -26.91 -15.55 -21.04
C LEU A 18 -26.88 -15.81 -19.53
N ALA A 19 -27.91 -16.48 -19.03
CA ALA A 19 -27.90 -17.02 -17.68
C ALA A 19 -26.65 -17.92 -17.56
N ALA A 20 -25.57 -17.38 -17.04
CA ALA A 20 -24.41 -18.13 -16.63
C ALA A 20 -24.91 -19.05 -15.50
N GLN A 21 -25.05 -20.33 -15.79
CA GLN A 21 -25.15 -21.36 -14.77
C GLN A 21 -23.97 -21.15 -13.83
N ALA A 22 -24.26 -20.92 -12.55
CA ALA A 22 -23.23 -20.82 -11.52
C ALA A 22 -22.35 -22.08 -11.61
N PRO A 23 -21.02 -21.93 -11.76
CA PRO A 23 -20.14 -23.07 -11.73
C PRO A 23 -20.28 -23.72 -10.35
N THR A 24 -20.59 -25.01 -10.32
CA THR A 24 -20.46 -25.85 -9.12
C THR A 24 -19.08 -25.56 -8.50
N PRO A 25 -18.97 -25.35 -7.18
CA PRO A 25 -17.68 -25.17 -6.51
C PRO A 25 -16.86 -26.44 -6.71
N GLN A 26 -15.98 -26.45 -7.68
CA GLN A 26 -14.93 -27.45 -7.78
C GLN A 26 -13.96 -27.14 -6.65
N THR A 27 -13.89 -28.04 -5.67
CA THR A 27 -12.83 -28.07 -4.68
C THR A 27 -11.51 -28.04 -5.45
N PRO A 28 -10.65 -27.03 -5.28
CA PRO A 28 -9.37 -27.02 -5.96
C PRO A 28 -8.60 -28.26 -5.48
N PRO A 29 -7.94 -29.02 -6.39
CA PRO A 29 -7.06 -30.10 -6.01
C PRO A 29 -6.00 -29.52 -5.06
N PRO A 30 -5.55 -30.28 -4.04
CA PRO A 30 -4.48 -29.84 -3.15
C PRO A 30 -3.32 -29.37 -4.03
N ALA A 31 -2.89 -28.12 -3.80
CA ALA A 31 -1.79 -27.52 -4.54
C ALA A 31 -0.57 -28.43 -4.36
N ALA A 32 -0.24 -29.18 -5.40
CA ALA A 32 1.02 -29.88 -5.44
C ALA A 32 2.11 -28.83 -5.33
N SER A 33 2.82 -28.81 -4.20
CA SER A 33 4.02 -27.99 -4.00
C SER A 33 4.94 -28.24 -5.19
N ARG A 34 4.97 -27.30 -6.14
CA ARG A 34 5.94 -27.34 -7.21
C ARG A 34 7.27 -26.92 -6.59
N VAL A 35 8.08 -27.92 -6.29
CA VAL A 35 9.50 -27.72 -6.01
C VAL A 35 10.06 -26.85 -7.14
N ALA A 36 10.63 -25.72 -6.79
CA ALA A 36 11.37 -24.90 -7.74
C ALA A 36 12.37 -25.80 -8.49
N PRO A 37 12.67 -25.54 -9.78
CA PRO A 37 13.62 -26.36 -10.53
C PRO A 37 14.87 -26.53 -9.69
N ALA A 38 15.36 -27.77 -9.59
CA ALA A 38 16.49 -28.15 -8.76
C ALA A 38 17.64 -27.17 -8.97
N VAL A 39 17.77 -26.23 -8.04
CA VAL A 39 18.88 -25.29 -8.00
C VAL A 39 20.05 -26.07 -7.43
N ASP A 40 21.21 -25.94 -8.07
CA ASP A 40 22.48 -26.51 -7.64
C ASP A 40 22.58 -26.45 -6.11
N SER A 41 22.85 -27.59 -5.46
CA SER A 41 22.72 -27.81 -4.01
C SER A 41 23.68 -26.98 -3.13
N THR A 42 24.31 -25.94 -3.69
CA THR A 42 25.22 -24.99 -3.04
C THR A 42 24.94 -23.55 -3.39
N ARG A 43 23.76 -23.23 -3.99
CA ARG A 43 23.46 -21.86 -4.38
C ARG A 43 23.15 -21.01 -3.15
N ALA A 44 23.98 -20.00 -2.95
CA ALA A 44 23.69 -18.94 -2.00
C ALA A 44 22.58 -18.03 -2.55
N LEU A 45 21.60 -17.68 -1.71
CA LEU A 45 20.60 -16.65 -2.01
C LEU A 45 21.10 -15.32 -1.47
N PRO A 46 21.59 -14.39 -2.31
CA PRO A 46 22.00 -13.05 -1.86
C PRO A 46 20.81 -12.24 -1.40
N PHE A 47 21.02 -11.35 -0.43
CA PHE A 47 19.95 -10.46 0.06
C PHE A 47 19.30 -9.65 -1.06
N ASP A 48 20.09 -9.10 -2.01
CA ASP A 48 19.57 -8.29 -3.12
C ASP A 48 18.67 -9.09 -4.08
N GLU A 49 18.96 -10.37 -4.29
CA GLU A 49 18.12 -11.25 -5.13
C GLU A 49 16.80 -11.54 -4.41
N PHE A 50 16.88 -11.93 -3.13
CA PHE A 50 15.72 -12.13 -2.28
C PHE A 50 14.84 -10.88 -2.22
N TYR A 51 15.42 -9.72 -1.93
CA TYR A 51 14.73 -8.46 -1.83
C TYR A 51 13.98 -8.08 -3.11
N ARG A 52 14.64 -8.21 -4.27
CA ARG A 52 14.00 -7.94 -5.58
C ARG A 52 12.85 -8.89 -5.87
N ALA A 53 12.98 -10.17 -5.53
CA ALA A 53 11.92 -11.16 -5.68
C ALA A 53 10.69 -10.79 -4.83
N VAL A 54 10.90 -10.41 -3.55
CA VAL A 54 9.84 -9.95 -2.65
C VAL A 54 9.15 -8.70 -3.19
N ALA A 55 9.91 -7.69 -3.58
CA ALA A 55 9.37 -6.43 -4.08
C ALA A 55 8.55 -6.60 -5.37
N ALA A 56 8.93 -7.54 -6.23
CA ALA A 56 8.28 -7.78 -7.52
C ALA A 56 7.05 -8.69 -7.40
N ASN A 57 7.12 -9.75 -6.62
CA ASN A 57 6.17 -10.85 -6.71
C ASN A 57 5.28 -11.04 -5.48
N HIS A 58 5.66 -10.51 -4.33
CA HIS A 58 4.89 -10.73 -3.10
C HIS A 58 3.46 -10.17 -3.21
N PRO A 59 2.41 -10.91 -2.77
CA PRO A 59 1.02 -10.48 -2.88
C PRO A 59 0.73 -9.08 -2.29
N VAL A 60 1.33 -8.73 -1.15
CA VAL A 60 1.18 -7.40 -0.53
C VAL A 60 1.73 -6.30 -1.44
N ALA A 61 2.85 -6.51 -2.13
CA ALA A 61 3.38 -5.54 -3.08
C ALA A 61 2.44 -5.36 -4.27
N ARG A 62 1.84 -6.45 -4.77
CA ARG A 62 0.82 -6.43 -5.84
C ARG A 62 -0.47 -5.74 -5.38
N GLN A 63 -0.97 -6.06 -4.18
CA GLN A 63 -2.13 -5.36 -3.59
C GLN A 63 -1.89 -3.86 -3.49
N ALA A 64 -0.71 -3.43 -3.05
CA ALA A 64 -0.35 -2.03 -2.96
C ALA A 64 -0.39 -1.31 -4.33
N VAL A 65 -0.05 -2.00 -5.43
CA VAL A 65 -0.21 -1.47 -6.80
C VAL A 65 -1.68 -1.33 -7.17
N LEU A 66 -2.53 -2.32 -6.81
CA LEU A 66 -3.97 -2.28 -7.09
C LEU A 66 -4.67 -1.14 -6.35
N VAL A 67 -4.29 -0.83 -5.09
CA VAL A 67 -4.82 0.33 -4.35
C VAL A 67 -4.57 1.64 -5.11
N ARG A 68 -3.37 1.80 -5.69
CA ARG A 68 -3.07 2.97 -6.55
C ARG A 68 -3.90 2.98 -7.83
N GLN A 69 -4.13 1.82 -8.45
CA GLN A 69 -4.99 1.72 -9.64
C GLN A 69 -6.44 2.06 -9.31
N GLN A 70 -6.95 1.57 -8.17
CA GLN A 70 -8.29 1.91 -7.68
C GLN A 70 -8.44 3.44 -7.52
N ALA A 71 -7.50 4.11 -6.88
CA ALA A 71 -7.55 5.57 -6.74
C ALA A 71 -7.55 6.32 -8.08
N ARG A 72 -6.94 5.76 -9.14
CA ARG A 72 -7.02 6.31 -10.50
C ARG A 72 -8.42 6.15 -11.10
N GLU A 73 -9.05 5.01 -10.89
CA GLU A 73 -10.43 4.80 -11.35
C GLU A 73 -11.42 5.67 -10.56
N GLU A 74 -11.20 5.90 -9.27
CA GLU A 74 -11.97 6.85 -8.45
C GLU A 74 -11.88 8.29 -9.02
N LEU A 75 -10.69 8.70 -9.48
CA LEU A 75 -10.56 9.97 -10.19
C LEU A 75 -11.34 9.98 -11.52
N ARG A 76 -11.36 8.84 -12.24
CA ARG A 76 -12.17 8.72 -13.47
C ARG A 76 -13.66 8.85 -13.17
N VAL A 77 -14.15 8.22 -12.09
CA VAL A 77 -15.52 8.37 -11.61
C VAL A 77 -15.83 9.84 -11.30
N ALA A 78 -14.95 10.53 -10.57
CA ALA A 78 -15.12 11.95 -10.25
C ALA A 78 -15.13 12.85 -11.50
N ARG A 79 -14.36 12.50 -12.54
CA ARG A 79 -14.41 13.18 -13.85
C ARG A 79 -15.70 12.90 -14.61
N GLY A 80 -16.23 11.67 -14.52
CA GLY A 80 -17.48 11.27 -15.13
C GLY A 80 -18.70 12.06 -14.62
N ALA A 81 -18.59 12.73 -13.45
CA ALA A 81 -19.61 13.66 -13.00
C ALA A 81 -19.79 14.90 -13.91
N PHE A 82 -18.85 15.12 -14.84
CA PHE A 82 -18.91 16.17 -15.87
C PHE A 82 -19.27 15.63 -17.25
N ASP A 83 -19.58 14.35 -17.38
CA ASP A 83 -19.98 13.76 -18.67
C ASP A 83 -21.33 14.33 -19.09
N PRO A 84 -21.53 14.57 -20.40
CA PRO A 84 -22.85 14.90 -20.94
C PRO A 84 -23.85 13.78 -20.65
N THR A 85 -25.05 14.20 -20.20
CA THR A 85 -26.13 13.25 -19.92
C THR A 85 -27.32 13.51 -20.83
N VAL A 86 -27.89 12.45 -21.40
CA VAL A 86 -29.14 12.50 -22.14
C VAL A 86 -30.23 11.91 -21.26
N THR A 87 -31.29 12.69 -21.03
CA THR A 87 -32.46 12.23 -20.29
C THR A 87 -33.65 12.26 -21.21
N GLY A 88 -34.43 11.19 -21.25
CA GLY A 88 -35.68 11.09 -21.98
C GLY A 88 -36.83 10.75 -21.04
N THR A 89 -37.93 11.47 -21.12
CA THR A 89 -39.13 11.26 -20.33
C THR A 89 -40.33 11.20 -21.28
N VAL A 90 -41.15 10.17 -21.13
CA VAL A 90 -42.42 10.03 -21.89
C VAL A 90 -43.51 9.66 -20.90
N ASP A 91 -44.51 10.53 -20.78
CA ASP A 91 -45.67 10.30 -19.92
C ASP A 91 -46.95 10.48 -20.72
N ARG A 92 -47.82 9.48 -20.65
CA ARG A 92 -49.16 9.56 -21.30
C ARG A 92 -50.23 9.16 -20.30
N LYS A 93 -51.26 9.94 -20.20
CA LYS A 93 -52.46 9.65 -19.40
C LYS A 93 -53.68 9.70 -20.29
N GLU A 94 -54.43 8.62 -20.29
CA GLU A 94 -55.71 8.48 -20.97
C GLU A 94 -56.74 7.94 -19.97
N PHE A 95 -57.88 8.64 -19.83
CA PHE A 95 -58.90 8.28 -18.87
C PHE A 95 -60.27 8.66 -19.41
N GLY A 96 -61.26 7.74 -19.30
CA GLY A 96 -62.61 8.03 -19.74
C GLY A 96 -62.72 8.34 -21.26
N ASN A 97 -61.96 7.61 -22.11
CA ASN A 97 -61.84 7.86 -23.56
C ASN A 97 -61.30 9.24 -23.95
N SER A 98 -60.69 9.99 -23.03
CA SER A 98 -60.08 11.28 -23.31
C SER A 98 -58.56 11.23 -23.06
N LEU A 99 -57.76 11.80 -23.97
CA LEU A 99 -56.33 12.00 -23.80
C LEU A 99 -56.12 13.17 -22.87
N TYR A 100 -55.78 12.90 -21.61
CA TYR A 100 -55.48 13.90 -20.61
C TYR A 100 -54.22 14.64 -20.97
N TYR A 101 -53.13 13.91 -21.18
CA TYR A 101 -51.88 14.42 -21.69
C TYR A 101 -51.03 13.36 -22.37
N ASN A 102 -50.20 13.81 -23.27
CA ASN A 102 -49.05 13.08 -23.80
C ASN A 102 -47.85 14.05 -23.80
N TYR A 103 -46.94 13.78 -22.88
CA TYR A 103 -45.71 14.52 -22.67
C TYR A 103 -44.51 13.73 -23.10
N ALA A 104 -43.63 14.34 -23.87
CA ALA A 104 -42.36 13.76 -24.25
C ALA A 104 -41.29 14.84 -24.11
N GLU A 105 -40.22 14.54 -23.41
CA GLU A 105 -39.08 15.40 -23.22
C GLU A 105 -37.79 14.65 -23.48
N ALA A 106 -36.86 15.29 -24.16
CA ALA A 106 -35.47 14.80 -24.28
C ALA A 106 -34.53 15.96 -23.97
N GLU A 107 -33.63 15.81 -23.03
CA GLU A 107 -32.66 16.86 -22.64
C GLU A 107 -31.24 16.29 -22.70
N LEU A 108 -30.35 16.95 -23.42
CA LEU A 108 -28.90 16.80 -23.33
C LEU A 108 -28.39 17.87 -22.38
N LYS A 109 -27.82 17.44 -21.25
CA LYS A 109 -27.21 18.31 -20.26
C LYS A 109 -25.69 18.12 -20.27
N ILE A 110 -24.97 19.24 -20.41
CA ILE A 110 -23.48 19.27 -20.43
C ILE A 110 -23.03 20.09 -19.22
N PRO A 111 -22.55 19.41 -18.14
CA PRO A 111 -21.98 20.09 -16.99
C PRO A 111 -20.64 20.75 -17.34
N THR A 112 -20.40 21.97 -16.84
CA THR A 112 -19.12 22.65 -17.06
C THR A 112 -18.27 22.71 -15.81
N PRO A 113 -16.93 22.82 -15.94
CA PRO A 113 -16.03 22.95 -14.77
C PRO A 113 -16.25 24.21 -13.92
N ILE A 114 -16.91 25.23 -14.47
CA ILE A 114 -17.20 26.49 -13.75
C ILE A 114 -18.51 26.42 -12.95
N GLY A 115 -19.18 25.26 -12.91
CA GLY A 115 -20.39 25.02 -12.13
C GLY A 115 -21.69 25.39 -12.86
N SER A 116 -21.64 25.88 -14.10
CA SER A 116 -22.81 26.08 -14.96
C SER A 116 -23.11 24.80 -15.75
N ASP A 117 -24.39 24.65 -16.13
CA ASP A 117 -24.82 23.54 -16.99
C ASP A 117 -25.35 24.12 -18.32
N LEU A 118 -24.86 23.59 -19.46
CA LEU A 118 -25.42 23.85 -20.77
C LEU A 118 -26.49 22.79 -21.05
N LYS A 119 -27.65 23.20 -21.58
CA LYS A 119 -28.81 22.35 -21.81
C LYS A 119 -29.32 22.51 -23.24
N LEU A 120 -29.50 21.40 -23.93
CA LEU A 120 -30.23 21.32 -25.20
C LEU A 120 -31.38 20.34 -25.00
N GLY A 121 -32.61 20.83 -25.13
CA GLY A 121 -33.80 20.06 -24.90
C GLY A 121 -34.78 20.10 -26.06
N TYR A 122 -35.63 19.09 -26.12
CA TYR A 122 -36.87 19.07 -26.93
C TYR A 122 -38.00 18.64 -26.02
N GLU A 123 -39.11 19.41 -26.06
CA GLU A 123 -40.30 19.03 -25.32
C GLU A 123 -41.52 19.08 -26.22
N ARG A 124 -42.42 18.13 -25.98
CA ARG A 124 -43.75 18.07 -26.62
C ARG A 124 -44.78 17.76 -25.56
N ALA A 125 -45.76 18.63 -25.43
CA ALA A 125 -46.84 18.50 -24.47
C ALA A 125 -48.18 18.77 -25.18
N VAL A 126 -48.98 17.73 -25.31
CA VAL A 126 -50.30 17.77 -25.95
C VAL A 126 -51.34 17.03 -25.11
N GLY A 127 -52.57 17.48 -25.14
CA GLY A 127 -53.67 16.86 -24.43
C GLY A 127 -54.67 17.89 -23.88
N THR A 128 -55.86 17.43 -23.55
CA THR A 128 -56.97 18.28 -23.15
C THR A 128 -56.76 18.89 -21.75
N TYR A 129 -56.11 18.14 -20.83
CA TYR A 129 -55.99 18.52 -19.43
C TYR A 129 -54.53 18.68 -18.99
N ILE A 130 -53.62 18.92 -19.90
CA ILE A 130 -52.17 18.98 -19.59
C ILE A 130 -51.83 20.02 -18.52
N ALA A 131 -52.51 21.19 -18.57
CA ALA A 131 -52.26 22.27 -17.58
C ALA A 131 -52.86 21.95 -16.20
N ALA A 132 -53.90 21.12 -16.11
CA ALA A 132 -54.53 20.73 -14.85
C ALA A 132 -53.78 19.63 -14.11
N ASP A 133 -53.29 18.61 -14.87
CA ASP A 133 -52.63 17.45 -14.30
C ASP A 133 -51.10 17.64 -14.11
N ARG A 134 -50.51 18.51 -14.91
CA ARG A 134 -49.07 18.85 -14.80
C ARG A 134 -48.91 20.35 -14.53
N ARG A 135 -48.19 20.66 -13.48
CA ARG A 135 -47.84 22.04 -13.09
C ARG A 135 -46.90 22.74 -14.08
N THR A 136 -46.62 22.18 -15.24
CA THR A 136 -45.58 22.63 -16.15
C THR A 136 -46.08 23.40 -17.36
N GLY A 137 -47.26 23.98 -17.29
CA GLY A 137 -47.54 24.99 -18.24
C GLY A 137 -48.47 24.64 -19.39
N LEU A 138 -48.56 25.58 -20.32
CA LEU A 138 -49.40 25.55 -21.50
C LEU A 138 -49.00 24.45 -22.47
N PRO A 139 -49.89 23.91 -23.27
CA PRO A 139 -49.58 23.04 -24.37
C PRO A 139 -48.51 23.65 -25.29
N THR A 140 -47.48 22.90 -25.63
CA THR A 140 -46.42 23.39 -26.55
C THR A 140 -46.85 23.34 -28.01
N GLY A 141 -48.02 22.79 -28.27
CA GLY A 141 -48.52 22.56 -29.63
C GLY A 141 -47.81 21.36 -30.30
N ASN A 142 -48.20 21.14 -31.54
CA ASN A 142 -47.60 20.15 -32.41
C ASN A 142 -46.90 20.87 -33.56
N PRO A 143 -45.55 20.85 -33.68
CA PRO A 143 -44.68 19.71 -33.50
C PRO A 143 -43.81 19.70 -32.22
N GLY A 144 -43.97 20.59 -31.22
CA GLY A 144 -43.15 20.67 -30.03
C GLY A 144 -42.11 21.78 -30.10
N LEU A 145 -41.33 21.99 -29.01
CA LEU A 145 -40.37 23.07 -28.86
C LEU A 145 -38.97 22.53 -28.59
N PHE A 146 -37.98 23.12 -29.24
CA PHE A 146 -36.57 22.97 -28.87
C PHE A 146 -36.18 24.04 -27.86
N LYS A 147 -35.27 23.71 -26.94
CA LYS A 147 -34.71 24.58 -25.92
C LYS A 147 -33.21 24.57 -25.98
N LEU A 148 -32.56 25.72 -26.02
CA LEU A 148 -31.12 25.84 -25.82
C LEU A 148 -30.88 26.82 -24.70
N GLY A 149 -30.22 26.41 -23.65
CA GLY A 149 -30.04 27.27 -22.51
C GLY A 149 -28.86 26.92 -21.64
N PHE A 150 -28.65 27.75 -20.65
CA PHE A 150 -27.62 27.54 -19.63
C PHE A 150 -28.19 27.93 -18.27
N SER A 151 -27.65 27.28 -17.23
CA SER A 151 -27.92 27.64 -15.85
C SER A 151 -26.63 28.03 -15.15
N VAL A 152 -26.69 29.11 -14.34
CA VAL A 152 -25.56 29.66 -13.60
C VAL A 152 -25.90 29.68 -12.11
N PRO A 153 -25.08 29.05 -11.24
CA PRO A 153 -25.26 29.21 -9.81
C PRO A 153 -24.76 30.58 -9.36
N LEU A 154 -25.58 31.27 -8.54
CA LEU A 154 -25.29 32.63 -8.01
C LEU A 154 -24.96 32.61 -6.50
N GLY A 155 -25.07 31.49 -5.83
CA GLY A 155 -24.86 31.34 -4.39
C GLY A 155 -24.06 30.11 -4.02
N GLN A 156 -24.71 29.18 -3.37
CA GLN A 156 -24.13 27.98 -2.76
C GLN A 156 -23.20 27.14 -3.66
N ARG A 157 -23.23 27.23 -4.95
CA ARG A 157 -22.46 26.42 -5.89
C ARG A 157 -21.45 27.23 -6.71
N LEU A 158 -21.21 28.50 -6.31
CA LEU A 158 -20.40 29.41 -7.11
C LEU A 158 -18.90 29.01 -7.11
N ILE A 159 -18.30 28.88 -5.94
CA ILE A 159 -16.86 28.59 -5.80
C ILE A 159 -16.61 27.10 -5.95
N THR A 160 -17.36 26.27 -5.23
CA THR A 160 -17.27 24.80 -5.32
C THR A 160 -18.65 24.16 -5.21
N ASP A 161 -18.85 23.08 -5.90
CA ASP A 161 -20.04 22.23 -5.84
C ASP A 161 -19.63 20.77 -5.54
N GLU A 162 -20.60 19.89 -5.46
CA GLU A 162 -20.37 18.46 -5.16
C GLU A 162 -19.41 17.81 -6.19
N ARG A 163 -19.54 18.14 -7.48
CA ARG A 163 -18.71 17.58 -8.57
C ARG A 163 -17.25 18.05 -8.46
N ARG A 164 -17.07 19.37 -8.28
CA ARG A 164 -15.72 19.96 -8.12
C ARG A 164 -15.05 19.51 -6.84
N ASN A 165 -15.79 19.45 -5.74
CA ASN A 165 -15.28 18.91 -4.47
C ASN A 165 -14.89 17.44 -4.60
N ALA A 166 -15.73 16.59 -5.21
CA ALA A 166 -15.39 15.18 -5.47
C ALA A 166 -14.13 15.04 -6.32
N LEU A 167 -13.95 15.90 -7.34
CA LEU A 167 -12.76 15.91 -8.19
C LEU A 167 -11.49 16.29 -7.41
N VAL A 168 -11.55 17.28 -6.52
CA VAL A 168 -10.42 17.67 -5.67
C VAL A 168 -10.08 16.56 -4.68
N GLN A 169 -11.09 15.97 -4.03
CA GLN A 169 -10.88 14.84 -3.12
C GLN A 169 -10.29 13.62 -3.82
N ALA A 170 -10.76 13.30 -5.03
CA ALA A 170 -10.24 12.17 -5.78
C ALA A 170 -8.79 12.40 -6.26
N ARG A 171 -8.39 13.64 -6.53
CA ARG A 171 -6.97 13.97 -6.80
C ARG A 171 -6.11 13.77 -5.56
N ALA A 172 -6.51 14.32 -4.43
CA ALA A 172 -5.79 14.11 -3.17
C ALA A 172 -5.75 12.64 -2.76
N LEU A 173 -6.80 11.85 -3.05
CA LEU A 173 -6.81 10.40 -2.83
C LEU A 173 -5.72 9.68 -3.63
N GLN A 174 -5.36 10.14 -4.85
CA GLN A 174 -4.26 9.53 -5.60
C GLN A 174 -2.92 9.70 -4.89
N ASP A 175 -2.67 10.87 -4.30
CA ASP A 175 -1.43 11.13 -3.53
C ASP A 175 -1.41 10.29 -2.25
N VAL A 176 -2.55 10.17 -1.56
CA VAL A 176 -2.71 9.28 -0.40
C VAL A 176 -2.45 7.82 -0.78
N ALA A 177 -3.04 7.33 -1.88
CA ALA A 177 -2.89 5.95 -2.33
C ALA A 177 -1.45 5.62 -2.77
N GLU A 178 -0.73 6.57 -3.39
CA GLU A 178 0.69 6.37 -3.70
C GLU A 178 1.54 6.34 -2.42
N ALA A 179 1.22 7.17 -1.44
CA ALA A 179 1.88 7.14 -0.13
C ALA A 179 1.58 5.83 0.62
N ASP A 180 0.33 5.37 0.64
CA ASP A 180 -0.08 4.09 1.24
C ASP A 180 0.63 2.90 0.57
N ARG A 181 0.78 2.94 -0.77
CA ARG A 181 1.56 1.93 -1.49
C ARG A 181 3.01 1.87 -0.99
N ARG A 182 3.66 3.03 -0.83
CA ARG A 182 5.03 3.10 -0.33
C ARG A 182 5.15 2.61 1.11
N VAL A 183 4.21 3.00 1.97
CA VAL A 183 4.16 2.52 3.37
C VAL A 183 4.03 1.00 3.43
N ALA A 184 3.09 0.42 2.65
CA ALA A 184 2.87 -1.02 2.64
C ALA A 184 4.10 -1.79 2.12
N VAL A 185 4.71 -1.32 1.02
CA VAL A 185 5.93 -1.93 0.45
C VAL A 185 7.11 -1.79 1.42
N ASN A 186 7.32 -0.62 2.03
CA ASN A 186 8.41 -0.42 2.99
C ASN A 186 8.27 -1.31 4.23
N ARG A 187 7.05 -1.50 4.75
CA ARG A 187 6.78 -2.42 5.87
C ARG A 187 7.05 -3.87 5.48
N LEU A 188 6.59 -4.29 4.31
CA LEU A 188 6.86 -5.63 3.78
C LEU A 188 8.37 -5.89 3.67
N LEU A 189 9.10 -4.96 3.05
CA LEU A 189 10.53 -5.10 2.81
C LEU A 189 11.35 -5.03 4.11
N LEU A 190 10.92 -4.24 5.09
CA LEU A 190 11.53 -4.22 6.41
C LEU A 190 11.35 -5.56 7.14
N SER A 191 10.13 -6.12 7.11
CA SER A 191 9.88 -7.44 7.71
C SER A 191 10.71 -8.51 7.02
N ALA A 192 10.75 -8.52 5.68
CA ALA A 192 11.55 -9.46 4.91
C ALA A 192 13.06 -9.32 5.20
N ALA A 193 13.57 -8.09 5.38
CA ALA A 193 14.97 -7.86 5.75
C ALA A 193 15.30 -8.39 7.14
N LYS A 194 14.41 -8.21 8.12
CA LYS A 194 14.56 -8.75 9.47
C LYS A 194 14.55 -10.28 9.49
N ASP A 195 13.66 -10.90 8.72
CA ASP A 195 13.54 -12.34 8.66
C ASP A 195 14.73 -12.96 7.91
N TYR A 196 15.22 -12.30 6.86
CA TYR A 196 16.46 -12.72 6.20
C TYR A 196 17.68 -12.62 7.14
N ALA A 197 17.79 -11.55 7.94
CA ALA A 197 18.86 -11.40 8.92
C ALA A 197 18.80 -12.50 10.00
N ARG A 198 17.59 -12.85 10.48
CA ARG A 198 17.38 -13.99 11.41
C ARG A 198 17.76 -15.33 10.76
N TRP A 199 17.44 -15.54 9.50
CA TRP A 199 17.84 -16.74 8.77
C TRP A 199 19.36 -16.83 8.63
N TYR A 200 20.03 -15.71 8.37
CA TYR A 200 21.50 -15.63 8.36
C TYR A 200 22.09 -16.00 9.73
N GLU A 201 21.59 -15.43 10.81
CA GLU A 201 22.01 -15.77 12.17
C GLU A 201 21.82 -17.25 12.47
N ALA A 202 20.64 -17.80 12.16
CA ALA A 202 20.32 -19.20 12.37
C ALA A 202 21.23 -20.14 11.54
N HIS A 203 21.56 -19.76 10.31
CA HIS A 203 22.53 -20.49 9.48
C HIS A 203 23.92 -20.49 10.11
N ARG A 204 24.41 -19.33 10.56
CA ARG A 204 25.71 -19.21 11.25
C ARG A 204 25.72 -20.03 12.53
N ARG A 205 24.69 -19.95 13.35
CA ARG A 205 24.52 -20.76 14.57
C ARG A 205 24.60 -22.26 14.25
N ARG A 206 23.89 -22.72 13.22
CA ARG A 206 23.93 -24.10 12.77
C ARG A 206 25.36 -24.56 12.39
N MET A 207 26.10 -23.73 11.67
CA MET A 207 27.46 -23.99 11.26
C MET A 207 28.38 -24.13 12.48
N VAL A 208 28.36 -23.16 13.39
CA VAL A 208 29.18 -23.15 14.63
C VAL A 208 28.89 -24.37 15.50
N GLN A 209 27.61 -24.76 15.67
CA GLN A 209 27.26 -25.92 16.49
C GLN A 209 27.65 -27.25 15.84
N ARG A 210 27.61 -27.36 14.51
CA ARG A 210 28.11 -28.56 13.79
C ARG A 210 29.63 -28.73 13.93
N GLU A 211 30.36 -27.62 13.75
CA GLU A 211 31.83 -27.65 13.94
C GLU A 211 32.18 -28.01 15.38
N GLY A 212 31.47 -27.42 16.37
CA GLY A 212 31.66 -27.74 17.78
C GLY A 212 31.41 -29.22 18.11
N LEU A 213 30.36 -29.85 17.53
CA LEU A 213 30.12 -31.28 17.71
C LEU A 213 31.23 -32.12 17.09
N THR A 214 31.62 -31.81 15.84
CA THR A 214 32.68 -32.55 15.14
C THR A 214 34.01 -32.54 15.95
N LEU A 215 34.33 -31.38 16.52
CA LEU A 215 35.52 -31.24 17.35
C LEU A 215 35.40 -32.03 18.67
N ALA A 216 34.25 -32.01 19.33
CA ALA A 216 33.99 -32.75 20.54
C ALA A 216 34.10 -34.31 20.31
N GLU A 217 33.54 -34.78 19.20
CA GLU A 217 33.63 -36.19 18.80
C GLU A 217 35.09 -36.62 18.50
N PHE A 218 35.81 -35.76 17.78
CA PHE A 218 37.23 -36.01 17.52
C PHE A 218 38.02 -36.15 18.84
N ARG A 219 37.79 -35.25 19.78
CA ARG A 219 38.41 -35.24 21.10
C ARG A 219 38.05 -36.48 21.91
N LEU A 220 36.78 -36.88 21.93
CA LEU A 220 36.35 -38.08 22.62
C LEU A 220 37.12 -39.33 22.10
N ARG A 221 37.33 -39.45 20.78
CA ARG A 221 38.13 -40.54 20.20
C ARG A 221 39.57 -40.48 20.68
N ALA A 222 40.20 -39.30 20.72
CA ALA A 222 41.55 -39.13 21.18
C ALA A 222 41.71 -39.49 22.68
N ILE A 223 40.79 -39.07 23.54
CA ILE A 223 40.81 -39.36 24.98
C ILE A 223 40.63 -40.87 25.22
N ARG A 224 39.71 -41.53 24.54
CA ARG A 224 39.50 -42.98 24.64
C ARG A 224 40.80 -43.73 24.33
N ALA A 225 41.52 -43.33 23.27
CA ALA A 225 42.82 -43.94 22.94
C ALA A 225 43.89 -43.69 24.01
N ARG A 226 43.92 -42.50 24.65
CA ARG A 226 44.87 -42.22 25.75
C ARG A 226 44.54 -43.01 27.01
N VAL A 227 43.25 -43.12 27.40
CA VAL A 227 42.83 -43.94 28.54
C VAL A 227 43.18 -45.40 28.34
N GLN A 228 42.98 -45.93 27.12
CA GLN A 228 43.38 -47.31 26.79
C GLN A 228 44.89 -47.56 26.93
N ARG A 229 45.74 -46.55 26.71
CA ARG A 229 47.18 -46.62 26.91
C ARG A 229 47.61 -46.30 28.35
N GLY A 230 46.67 -46.01 29.24
CA GLY A 230 46.96 -45.64 30.62
C GLY A 230 47.49 -44.20 30.82
N GLU A 231 47.37 -43.34 29.79
CA GLU A 231 47.90 -41.96 29.77
C GLU A 231 46.91 -40.94 30.34
N SER A 232 45.66 -41.34 30.55
CA SER A 232 44.57 -40.46 31.08
C SER A 232 43.65 -41.22 32.01
N ALA A 233 42.97 -40.52 32.91
CA ALA A 233 42.02 -41.12 33.84
C ALA A 233 40.72 -41.55 33.14
N ALA A 234 40.08 -42.61 33.59
CA ALA A 234 38.82 -43.11 33.03
C ALA A 234 37.69 -42.05 33.09
N ILE A 235 37.71 -41.16 34.10
CA ILE A 235 36.75 -40.08 34.27
C ILE A 235 36.79 -39.05 33.11
N ASP A 236 37.94 -38.89 32.45
CA ASP A 236 38.10 -37.97 31.31
C ASP A 236 37.22 -38.44 30.12
N THR A 237 37.02 -39.77 29.98
CA THR A 237 36.14 -40.34 28.97
C THR A 237 34.66 -40.01 29.23
N ILE A 238 34.25 -39.99 30.50
CA ILE A 238 32.89 -39.64 30.91
C ILE A 238 32.64 -38.14 30.63
N GLU A 239 33.60 -37.30 31.02
CA GLU A 239 33.52 -35.87 30.77
C GLU A 239 33.44 -35.53 29.27
N ALA A 240 34.30 -36.14 28.45
CA ALA A 240 34.28 -35.95 27.01
C ALA A 240 32.99 -36.48 26.36
N SER A 241 32.46 -37.62 26.88
CA SER A 241 31.18 -38.15 26.39
C SER A 241 30.01 -37.24 26.72
N LEU A 242 29.99 -36.65 27.91
CA LEU A 242 28.98 -35.66 28.32
C LEU A 242 29.06 -34.39 27.45
N GLU A 243 30.24 -33.92 27.10
CA GLU A 243 30.42 -32.78 26.21
C GLU A 243 29.86 -33.06 24.81
N VAL A 244 30.11 -34.25 24.22
CA VAL A 244 29.53 -34.68 22.94
C VAL A 244 28.00 -34.64 23.01
N GLN A 245 27.41 -35.18 24.08
CA GLN A 245 25.93 -35.13 24.25
C GLN A 245 25.39 -33.68 24.29
N ARG A 246 26.04 -32.81 25.05
CA ARG A 246 25.67 -31.38 25.12
C ARG A 246 25.74 -30.69 23.75
N ARG A 247 26.83 -30.97 22.98
CA ARG A 247 26.98 -30.43 21.63
C ARG A 247 25.95 -30.98 20.65
N ASP A 248 25.56 -32.24 20.73
CA ASP A 248 24.50 -32.79 19.86
C ASP A 248 23.12 -32.17 20.18
N VAL A 249 22.81 -31.92 21.46
CA VAL A 249 21.60 -31.18 21.84
C VAL A 249 21.62 -29.80 21.21
N SER A 250 22.70 -29.01 21.40
CA SER A 250 22.80 -27.65 20.85
C SER A 250 22.75 -27.64 19.31
N ARG A 251 23.33 -28.65 18.65
CA ARG A 251 23.23 -28.82 17.19
C ARG A 251 21.80 -29.06 16.74
N ARG A 252 21.04 -29.93 17.42
CA ARG A 252 19.62 -30.21 17.11
C ARG A 252 18.74 -28.96 17.30
N GLU A 253 18.95 -28.23 18.38
CA GLU A 253 18.27 -26.96 18.62
C GLU A 253 18.58 -25.93 17.53
N ALA A 254 19.85 -25.81 17.12
CA ALA A 254 20.24 -24.91 16.04
C ALA A 254 19.65 -25.33 14.67
N GLU A 255 19.50 -26.64 14.42
CA GLU A 255 18.83 -27.12 13.21
C GLU A 255 17.34 -26.80 13.20
N GLN A 256 16.65 -26.90 14.35
CA GLN A 256 15.26 -26.51 14.49
C GLN A 256 15.08 -25.00 14.24
N VAL A 257 15.91 -24.16 14.85
CA VAL A 257 15.86 -22.69 14.66
C VAL A 257 16.14 -22.32 13.20
N TYR A 258 17.12 -22.99 12.56
CA TYR A 258 17.41 -22.76 11.15
C TYR A 258 16.24 -23.16 10.24
N TYR A 259 15.60 -24.29 10.51
CA TYR A 259 14.43 -24.73 9.76
C TYR A 259 13.28 -23.71 9.88
N ALA A 260 12.96 -23.25 11.08
CA ALA A 260 11.92 -22.25 11.30
C ALA A 260 12.23 -20.94 10.55
N ALA A 261 13.46 -20.42 10.70
CA ALA A 261 13.86 -19.19 10.00
C ALA A 261 13.86 -19.35 8.47
N SER A 262 14.15 -20.54 7.94
CA SER A 262 14.07 -20.82 6.52
C SER A 262 12.62 -20.81 6.00
N GLN A 263 11.65 -21.28 6.81
CA GLN A 263 10.22 -21.19 6.48
C GLN A 263 9.72 -19.74 6.52
N ASP A 264 10.17 -18.95 7.50
CA ASP A 264 9.85 -17.51 7.54
C ASP A 264 10.29 -16.80 6.27
N VAL A 265 11.50 -17.09 5.76
CA VAL A 265 12.00 -16.52 4.50
C VAL A 265 11.24 -17.06 3.29
N ALA A 266 10.92 -18.36 3.27
CA ALA A 266 10.13 -18.96 2.17
C ALA A 266 8.75 -18.31 2.02
N ASN A 267 8.13 -17.86 3.11
CA ASN A 267 6.85 -17.17 3.09
C ASN A 267 6.85 -15.87 2.25
N TYR A 268 8.02 -15.28 2.00
CA TYR A 268 8.17 -14.10 1.14
C TYR A 268 8.42 -14.44 -0.33
N LEU A 269 8.67 -15.70 -0.68
CA LEU A 269 9.01 -16.11 -2.03
C LEU A 269 7.76 -16.52 -2.81
N TRP A 270 7.50 -15.78 -3.88
CA TRP A 270 6.34 -15.99 -4.76
C TRP A 270 6.79 -15.93 -6.21
N ASP A 271 6.13 -16.70 -7.07
CA ASP A 271 6.34 -16.63 -8.51
C ASP A 271 5.52 -15.49 -9.16
N GLU A 272 5.74 -15.24 -10.44
CA GLU A 272 4.99 -14.23 -11.20
C GLU A 272 3.49 -14.53 -11.28
N ARG A 273 3.09 -15.78 -11.07
CA ARG A 273 1.70 -16.26 -11.10
C ARG A 273 1.03 -16.25 -9.72
N GLN A 274 1.72 -15.70 -8.71
CA GLN A 274 1.25 -15.65 -7.32
C GLN A 274 1.11 -17.03 -6.66
N ASN A 275 1.95 -18.01 -7.04
CA ASN A 275 2.08 -19.23 -6.27
C ASN A 275 3.22 -19.08 -5.26
N PRO A 276 3.06 -19.61 -4.02
CA PRO A 276 4.14 -19.64 -3.06
C PRO A 276 5.28 -20.55 -3.54
N LEU A 277 6.51 -20.16 -3.25
CA LEU A 277 7.71 -20.93 -3.56
C LEU A 277 8.39 -21.37 -2.27
N ASP A 278 8.79 -22.63 -2.21
CA ASP A 278 9.62 -23.16 -1.13
C ASP A 278 11.11 -22.86 -1.40
N LEU A 279 11.88 -22.69 -0.32
CA LEU A 279 13.34 -22.66 -0.43
C LEU A 279 13.85 -24.04 -0.87
N ALA A 280 14.62 -24.07 -1.95
CA ALA A 280 15.23 -25.32 -2.41
C ALA A 280 16.18 -25.87 -1.32
N PRO A 281 16.24 -27.19 -1.13
CA PRO A 281 17.15 -27.81 -0.19
C PRO A 281 18.61 -27.38 -0.46
N GLY A 282 19.33 -26.97 0.57
CA GLY A 282 20.73 -26.56 0.47
C GLY A 282 20.99 -25.11 0.12
N VAL A 283 19.96 -24.31 -0.16
CA VAL A 283 20.11 -22.86 -0.32
C VAL A 283 20.47 -22.22 1.03
N VAL A 284 21.49 -21.35 1.01
CA VAL A 284 22.02 -20.69 2.20
C VAL A 284 22.03 -19.16 2.01
N PRO A 285 21.88 -18.38 3.09
CA PRO A 285 22.02 -16.93 3.03
C PRO A 285 23.47 -16.51 2.84
N THR A 286 23.70 -15.36 2.20
CA THR A 286 25.04 -14.77 2.08
C THR A 286 25.15 -13.43 2.74
N VAL A 287 26.37 -13.09 3.20
CA VAL A 287 26.72 -11.81 3.87
C VAL A 287 26.99 -10.67 2.88
N ARG A 288 26.99 -10.93 1.55
CA ARG A 288 27.22 -9.87 0.58
C ARG A 288 26.22 -8.71 0.79
N GLY A 289 26.72 -7.55 1.17
CA GLY A 289 25.94 -6.38 1.52
C GLY A 289 25.74 -6.13 3.01
N LEU A 290 26.22 -7.01 3.91
CA LEU A 290 26.21 -6.81 5.37
C LEU A 290 27.53 -6.24 5.91
N GLU A 291 28.43 -5.77 5.03
CA GLU A 291 29.68 -5.13 5.46
C GLU A 291 29.37 -3.86 6.25
N ALA A 292 30.01 -3.71 7.39
CA ALA A 292 29.84 -2.57 8.26
C ALA A 292 30.35 -1.30 7.56
N GLU A 293 29.42 -0.48 7.08
CA GLU A 293 29.72 0.85 6.61
C GLU A 293 29.68 1.79 7.82
N ARG A 294 30.76 2.55 8.06
CA ARG A 294 30.79 3.51 9.15
C ARG A 294 29.67 4.55 8.96
N VAL A 295 28.79 4.59 9.93
CA VAL A 295 27.73 5.61 9.96
C VAL A 295 28.35 6.93 10.34
N ASP A 296 28.35 7.85 9.38
CA ASP A 296 28.74 9.22 9.65
C ASP A 296 27.56 9.96 10.30
N SER A 297 27.62 10.10 11.62
CA SER A 297 26.59 10.81 12.41
C SER A 297 26.47 12.30 12.02
N THR A 298 27.45 12.87 11.33
CA THR A 298 27.38 14.25 10.80
C THR A 298 26.31 14.40 9.72
N ARG A 299 25.84 13.29 9.12
CA ARG A 299 24.76 13.25 8.12
C ARG A 299 23.34 13.33 8.71
N LEU A 300 23.19 13.30 10.04
CA LEU A 300 21.88 13.36 10.69
C LEU A 300 21.00 14.53 10.19
N PRO A 301 21.49 15.78 10.05
CA PRO A 301 20.66 16.87 9.53
C PRO A 301 20.12 16.60 8.12
N ALA A 302 20.95 16.04 7.25
CA ALA A 302 20.56 15.70 5.87
C ALA A 302 19.49 14.60 5.85
N TRP A 303 19.58 13.58 6.71
CA TRP A 303 18.57 12.52 6.84
C TRP A 303 17.24 13.03 7.40
N LEU A 304 17.28 13.94 8.37
CA LEU A 304 16.09 14.60 8.90
C LEU A 304 15.39 15.43 7.80
N GLU A 305 16.15 16.18 7.01
CA GLU A 305 15.59 16.93 5.89
C GLU A 305 15.00 16.01 4.79
N LEU A 306 15.68 14.92 4.47
CA LEU A 306 15.20 13.92 3.52
C LEU A 306 13.89 13.28 4.00
N ALA A 307 13.84 12.85 5.28
CA ALA A 307 12.64 12.31 5.88
C ALA A 307 11.48 13.32 5.87
N ALA A 308 11.73 14.57 6.26
CA ALA A 308 10.70 15.61 6.25
C ALA A 308 10.09 15.85 4.86
N ARG A 309 10.88 15.70 3.78
CA ARG A 309 10.43 15.90 2.40
C ARG A 309 9.80 14.65 1.75
N GLN A 310 10.31 13.46 2.06
CA GLN A 310 10.02 12.26 1.27
C GLN A 310 9.31 11.15 2.03
N HIS A 311 9.22 11.25 3.39
CA HIS A 311 8.64 10.18 4.18
C HIS A 311 7.19 9.89 3.75
N PRO A 312 6.86 8.64 3.40
CA PRO A 312 5.57 8.33 2.80
C PRO A 312 4.40 8.57 3.75
N GLU A 313 4.58 8.38 5.06
CA GLU A 313 3.54 8.68 6.05
C GLU A 313 3.23 10.18 6.14
N LEU A 314 4.24 11.05 5.99
CA LEU A 314 4.03 12.51 5.95
C LEU A 314 3.30 12.94 4.68
N ARG A 315 3.58 12.31 3.54
CA ARG A 315 2.83 12.55 2.30
C ARG A 315 1.40 12.06 2.41
N ARG A 316 1.18 10.93 3.05
CA ARG A 316 -0.16 10.38 3.29
C ARG A 316 -1.02 11.34 4.12
N ILE A 317 -0.50 11.85 5.24
CA ILE A 317 -1.24 12.78 6.09
C ILE A 317 -1.45 14.12 5.40
N ALA A 318 -0.51 14.63 4.61
CA ALA A 318 -0.68 15.84 3.81
C ALA A 318 -1.86 15.71 2.84
N GLY A 319 -1.96 14.60 2.11
CA GLY A 319 -3.11 14.36 1.23
C GLY A 319 -4.45 14.25 1.98
N ARG A 320 -4.45 13.76 3.23
CA ARG A 320 -5.66 13.76 4.09
C ARG A 320 -6.03 15.16 4.57
N VAL A 321 -5.05 16.01 4.87
CA VAL A 321 -5.27 17.43 5.18
C VAL A 321 -5.90 18.13 3.98
N ASP A 322 -5.39 17.89 2.76
CA ASP A 322 -5.96 18.46 1.53
C ASP A 322 -7.42 18.00 1.30
N GLN A 323 -7.72 16.72 1.55
CA GLN A 323 -9.10 16.22 1.48
C GLN A 323 -10.01 16.90 2.51
N ALA A 324 -9.55 17.06 3.75
CA ALA A 324 -10.30 17.72 4.81
C ALA A 324 -10.51 19.20 4.51
N ALA A 325 -9.51 19.90 3.98
CA ALA A 325 -9.60 21.30 3.56
C ALA A 325 -10.62 21.49 2.42
N ALA A 326 -10.61 20.61 1.41
CA ALA A 326 -11.60 20.62 0.34
C ALA A 326 -13.02 20.40 0.88
N GLN A 327 -13.19 19.45 1.80
CA GLN A 327 -14.49 19.19 2.44
C GLN A 327 -14.98 20.37 3.29
N ARG A 328 -14.08 21.04 4.01
CA ARG A 328 -14.39 22.26 4.77
C ARG A 328 -14.86 23.39 3.84
N LEU A 329 -14.13 23.62 2.74
CA LEU A 329 -14.53 24.64 1.74
C LEU A 329 -15.90 24.32 1.15
N PHE A 330 -16.15 23.07 0.81
CA PHE A 330 -17.48 22.65 0.32
C PHE A 330 -18.57 22.84 1.36
N ALA A 331 -18.34 22.50 2.63
CA ALA A 331 -19.28 22.69 3.72
C ALA A 331 -19.55 24.18 3.98
N LEU A 332 -18.54 25.05 3.87
CA LEU A 332 -18.69 26.51 3.96
C LEU A 332 -19.62 27.04 2.86
N GLN A 333 -19.45 26.55 1.62
CA GLN A 333 -20.33 26.96 0.51
C GLN A 333 -21.77 26.54 0.75
N GLN A 334 -22.04 25.46 1.44
CA GLN A 334 -23.40 25.00 1.78
C GLN A 334 -24.12 25.89 2.79
N VAL A 335 -23.41 26.75 3.53
CA VAL A 335 -24.03 27.78 4.41
C VAL A 335 -24.62 28.91 3.64
N LEU A 336 -24.21 29.16 2.38
CA LEU A 336 -24.78 30.18 1.53
C LEU A 336 -26.19 29.78 1.02
N PRO A 337 -27.07 30.70 0.72
CA PRO A 337 -28.33 30.41 0.04
C PRO A 337 -28.07 29.74 -1.32
N PHE A 338 -28.87 28.74 -1.66
CA PHE A 338 -28.91 28.24 -3.02
C PHE A 338 -29.61 29.26 -3.90
N ALA A 339 -28.95 29.74 -4.92
CA ALA A 339 -29.53 30.58 -5.95
C ALA A 339 -29.01 30.13 -7.32
N GLU A 340 -29.91 29.97 -8.27
CA GLU A 340 -29.60 29.56 -9.65
C GLU A 340 -30.42 30.41 -10.62
N LEU A 341 -29.78 30.91 -11.64
CA LEU A 341 -30.40 31.56 -12.76
C LEU A 341 -30.31 30.69 -14.00
N SER A 342 -31.42 30.46 -14.69
CA SER A 342 -31.47 29.78 -15.96
C SER A 342 -32.00 30.66 -17.05
N LEU A 343 -31.39 30.63 -18.21
CA LEU A 343 -31.80 31.30 -19.42
C LEU A 343 -31.87 30.33 -20.56
N ASN A 344 -33.03 30.19 -21.17
CA ASN A 344 -33.24 29.27 -22.28
C ASN A 344 -33.87 30.02 -23.47
N SER A 345 -33.29 29.90 -24.64
CA SER A 345 -33.92 30.23 -25.91
C SER A 345 -34.83 29.07 -26.33
N VAL A 346 -35.99 29.39 -26.90
CA VAL A 346 -37.02 28.42 -27.29
C VAL A 346 -37.39 28.65 -28.76
N ALA A 347 -37.49 27.58 -29.54
CA ALA A 347 -37.89 27.63 -30.94
C ALA A 347 -38.82 26.47 -31.32
N ALA A 348 -39.74 26.72 -32.23
CA ALA A 348 -40.53 25.66 -32.84
C ALA A 348 -39.58 24.72 -33.65
N ARG A 349 -40.04 23.52 -33.92
CA ARG A 349 -39.22 22.47 -34.61
C ARG A 349 -38.77 22.91 -36.01
N ASP A 350 -39.59 23.63 -36.72
CA ASP A 350 -39.35 24.17 -38.07
C ASP A 350 -38.41 25.41 -38.04
N GLU A 351 -38.23 26.05 -36.88
CA GLU A 351 -37.36 27.19 -36.64
C GLU A 351 -36.11 26.88 -35.82
N PHE A 352 -35.63 25.66 -35.83
CA PHE A 352 -34.48 25.24 -35.00
C PHE A 352 -33.25 26.17 -35.12
N GLY A 353 -32.97 26.70 -36.31
CA GLY A 353 -31.91 27.69 -36.53
C GLY A 353 -32.09 29.03 -35.78
N ALA A 354 -33.30 29.33 -35.33
CA ALA A 354 -33.57 30.53 -34.57
C ALA A 354 -33.00 30.48 -33.13
N LEU A 355 -32.71 29.26 -32.59
CA LEU A 355 -32.12 29.09 -31.26
C LEU A 355 -30.78 29.80 -31.08
N THR A 356 -30.01 29.96 -32.14
CA THR A 356 -28.64 30.54 -32.13
C THR A 356 -28.57 31.91 -32.77
N ASN A 357 -29.68 32.44 -33.30
CA ASN A 357 -29.73 33.75 -33.93
C ASN A 357 -29.79 34.87 -32.87
N ARG A 358 -29.32 36.09 -33.20
CA ARG A 358 -29.40 37.29 -32.33
C ARG A 358 -30.82 37.57 -31.81
N SER A 359 -31.84 37.23 -32.59
CA SER A 359 -33.24 37.37 -32.19
C SER A 359 -33.75 36.27 -31.24
N ALA A 360 -32.92 35.26 -30.95
CA ALA A 360 -33.31 34.11 -30.11
C ALA A 360 -33.77 34.54 -28.70
N PHE A 361 -33.18 35.61 -28.17
CA PHE A 361 -33.49 36.13 -26.83
C PHE A 361 -34.41 37.40 -26.87
N ASP A 362 -34.81 37.86 -28.04
CA ASP A 362 -35.66 39.05 -28.16
C ASP A 362 -37.16 38.75 -27.95
N ARG A 363 -37.61 37.56 -28.35
CA ARG A 363 -39.03 37.20 -28.35
C ARG A 363 -39.35 35.81 -27.80
N ASN A 364 -38.43 34.86 -27.89
CA ASN A 364 -38.69 33.44 -27.60
C ASN A 364 -37.70 32.91 -26.54
N TYR A 365 -37.86 33.33 -25.30
CA TYR A 365 -37.00 32.91 -24.20
C TYR A 365 -37.78 32.52 -22.96
N VAL A 366 -37.15 31.73 -22.11
CA VAL A 366 -37.61 31.39 -20.77
C VAL A 366 -36.52 31.75 -19.79
N VAL A 367 -36.80 32.66 -18.87
CA VAL A 367 -35.92 32.97 -17.74
C VAL A 367 -36.51 32.34 -16.50
N GLY A 368 -35.69 31.57 -15.80
CA GLY A 368 -36.06 30.95 -14.53
C GLY A 368 -35.06 31.33 -13.43
N GLY A 369 -35.56 31.64 -12.26
CA GLY A 369 -34.75 31.87 -11.08
C GLY A 369 -35.21 30.98 -9.93
N THR A 370 -34.32 30.30 -9.27
CA THR A 370 -34.62 29.51 -8.07
C THR A 370 -33.75 29.97 -6.92
N VAL A 371 -34.42 30.37 -5.82
CA VAL A 371 -33.73 30.69 -4.55
C VAL A 371 -34.27 29.76 -3.48
N ARG A 372 -33.38 29.13 -2.75
CA ARG A 372 -33.71 28.28 -1.62
C ARG A 372 -32.76 28.58 -0.48
N THR A 373 -33.31 28.91 0.67
CA THR A 373 -32.51 29.17 1.88
C THR A 373 -33.17 28.53 3.10
N PRO A 374 -32.42 27.73 3.88
CA PRO A 374 -32.92 27.29 5.17
C PRO A 374 -33.06 28.48 6.13
N LEU A 375 -34.09 28.53 6.92
CA LEU A 375 -34.27 29.64 7.86
C LEU A 375 -33.32 29.57 9.07
N LEU A 376 -33.01 28.36 9.56
CA LEU A 376 -32.23 28.20 10.79
C LEU A 376 -30.77 27.79 10.53
N PHE A 377 -30.44 27.30 9.36
CA PHE A 377 -29.08 26.84 8.97
C PHE A 377 -28.41 25.82 9.92
N MET A 378 -29.20 25.15 10.75
CA MET A 378 -28.64 24.27 11.78
C MET A 378 -27.83 23.10 11.16
N ARG A 379 -28.36 22.51 10.09
CA ARG A 379 -27.69 21.39 9.38
C ARG A 379 -26.41 21.87 8.69
N GLU A 380 -26.44 22.99 8.02
CA GLU A 380 -25.34 23.56 7.26
C GLU A 380 -24.20 24.01 8.20
N ARG A 381 -24.54 24.71 9.28
CA ARG A 381 -23.59 25.11 10.34
C ARG A 381 -22.98 23.88 11.03
N GLY A 382 -23.80 22.87 11.36
CA GLY A 382 -23.31 21.62 11.94
C GLY A 382 -22.34 20.88 11.02
N ARG A 383 -22.61 20.84 9.71
CA ARG A 383 -21.70 20.26 8.71
C ARG A 383 -20.39 21.04 8.59
N PHE A 384 -20.47 22.38 8.56
CA PHE A 384 -19.29 23.22 8.51
C PHE A 384 -18.42 23.04 9.75
N ASN A 385 -18.99 23.13 10.96
CA ASN A 385 -18.25 22.94 12.20
C ASN A 385 -17.61 21.54 12.28
N ALA A 386 -18.34 20.52 11.85
CA ALA A 386 -17.77 19.15 11.82
C ALA A 386 -16.63 19.00 10.80
N ALA A 387 -16.70 19.68 9.66
CA ALA A 387 -15.63 19.68 8.67
C ALA A 387 -14.42 20.51 9.13
N ASP A 388 -14.64 21.61 9.83
CA ASP A 388 -13.60 22.44 10.43
C ASP A 388 -12.82 21.68 11.51
N GLN A 389 -13.54 21.02 12.43
CA GLN A 389 -12.91 20.16 13.45
C GLN A 389 -12.16 18.97 12.85
N ARG A 390 -12.64 18.40 11.74
CA ARG A 390 -11.90 17.33 11.03
C ARG A 390 -10.59 17.84 10.43
N LEU A 391 -10.60 19.03 9.84
CA LEU A 391 -9.37 19.65 9.32
C LEU A 391 -8.37 19.87 10.44
N GLU A 392 -8.78 20.50 11.54
CA GLU A 392 -7.94 20.73 12.71
C GLU A 392 -7.36 19.41 13.27
N THR A 393 -8.18 18.36 13.34
CA THR A 393 -7.71 17.01 13.77
C THR A 393 -6.62 16.48 12.85
N GLN A 394 -6.74 16.63 11.51
CA GLN A 394 -5.72 16.16 10.58
C GLN A 394 -4.43 17.02 10.65
N GLU A 395 -4.53 18.33 10.89
CA GLU A 395 -3.38 19.22 11.06
C GLU A 395 -2.60 18.91 12.35
N LEU A 396 -3.32 18.64 13.46
CA LEU A 396 -2.70 18.19 14.71
C LEU A 396 -2.01 16.84 14.53
N GLU A 397 -2.66 15.89 13.85
CA GLU A 397 -2.07 14.59 13.52
C GLU A 397 -0.82 14.73 12.63
N GLN A 398 -0.83 15.64 11.66
CA GLN A 398 0.34 15.94 10.83
C GLN A 398 1.50 16.48 11.68
N THR A 399 1.19 17.35 12.63
CA THR A 399 2.20 17.93 13.54
C THR A 399 2.80 16.84 14.43
N ARG A 400 1.96 15.97 15.01
CA ARG A 400 2.40 14.82 15.80
C ARG A 400 3.28 13.88 14.98
N LEU A 401 2.82 13.50 13.80
CA LEU A 401 3.54 12.55 12.93
C LEU A 401 4.89 13.09 12.45
N ARG A 402 5.01 14.41 12.22
CA ARG A 402 6.32 15.02 11.93
C ARG A 402 7.30 14.82 13.07
N ARG A 403 6.83 14.98 14.29
CA ARG A 403 7.66 14.77 15.48
C ARG A 403 8.04 13.30 15.64
N ASP A 404 7.10 12.39 15.44
CA ASP A 404 7.34 10.95 15.51
C ASP A 404 8.42 10.52 14.50
N VAL A 405 8.29 10.93 13.22
CA VAL A 405 9.28 10.63 12.17
C VAL A 405 10.66 11.22 12.52
N GLU A 406 10.73 12.45 13.05
CA GLU A 406 12.00 13.03 13.48
C GLU A 406 12.67 12.19 14.60
N LEU A 407 11.89 11.73 15.58
CA LEU A 407 12.38 10.88 16.65
C LEU A 407 12.83 9.52 16.15
N ASP A 408 12.06 8.89 15.25
CA ASP A 408 12.39 7.59 14.65
C ASP A 408 13.74 7.65 13.90
N VAL A 409 13.97 8.71 13.12
CA VAL A 409 15.26 8.91 12.43
C VAL A 409 16.41 9.07 13.45
N ARG A 410 16.23 9.88 14.52
CA ARG A 410 17.26 10.08 15.54
C ARG A 410 17.59 8.78 16.26
N ILE A 411 16.57 8.00 16.62
CA ILE A 411 16.73 6.70 17.28
C ILE A 411 17.47 5.74 16.34
N ALA A 412 17.01 5.60 15.09
CA ALA A 412 17.60 4.69 14.14
C ALA A 412 19.07 5.00 13.81
N VAL A 413 19.44 6.29 13.74
CA VAL A 413 20.83 6.72 13.54
C VAL A 413 21.69 6.37 14.75
N ASN A 414 21.21 6.65 15.97
CA ASN A 414 21.92 6.29 17.20
C ASN A 414 22.10 4.77 17.35
N ASP A 415 21.05 4.02 17.07
CA ASP A 415 21.07 2.55 17.15
C ASP A 415 22.06 1.96 16.14
N LEU A 416 22.08 2.48 14.91
CA LEU A 416 23.01 2.02 13.90
C LEU A 416 24.47 2.37 14.25
N ALA A 417 24.72 3.56 14.77
CA ALA A 417 26.06 3.97 15.24
C ALA A 417 26.53 3.08 16.40
N THR A 418 25.64 2.80 17.36
CA THR A 418 25.92 1.89 18.48
C THR A 418 26.18 0.46 17.99
N MET A 419 25.34 -0.08 17.11
CA MET A 419 25.51 -1.43 16.56
C MET A 419 26.81 -1.56 15.76
N ASN A 420 27.22 -0.52 15.04
CA ASN A 420 28.50 -0.52 14.35
C ASN A 420 29.69 -0.64 15.32
N ALA A 421 29.69 0.13 16.40
CA ALA A 421 30.71 0.03 17.43
C ALA A 421 30.72 -1.34 18.12
N VAL A 422 29.54 -1.88 18.47
CA VAL A 422 29.40 -3.21 19.07
C VAL A 422 29.92 -4.30 18.13
N LEU A 423 29.65 -4.20 16.82
CA LEU A 423 30.10 -5.16 15.82
C LEU A 423 31.64 -5.22 15.74
N GLU A 424 32.30 -4.08 15.75
CA GLU A 424 33.77 -4.03 15.76
C GLU A 424 34.37 -4.65 17.03
N LEU A 425 33.82 -4.35 18.20
CA LEU A 425 34.22 -4.95 19.47
C LEU A 425 33.98 -6.47 19.48
N GLN A 426 32.88 -6.94 18.93
CA GLN A 426 32.54 -8.36 18.88
C GLN A 426 33.49 -9.14 17.94
N ARG A 427 33.87 -8.53 16.79
CA ARG A 427 34.87 -9.11 15.88
C ARG A 427 36.22 -9.26 16.59
N GLU A 428 36.62 -8.26 17.35
CA GLU A 428 37.85 -8.32 18.12
C GLU A 428 37.77 -9.36 19.23
N ALA A 429 36.63 -9.49 19.94
CA ALA A 429 36.42 -10.52 20.95
C ALA A 429 36.60 -11.94 20.39
N VAL A 430 36.03 -12.23 19.21
CA VAL A 430 36.21 -13.51 18.51
C VAL A 430 37.69 -13.73 18.14
N ARG A 431 38.38 -12.69 17.64
CA ARG A 431 39.80 -12.78 17.32
C ARG A 431 40.64 -13.14 18.54
N LEU A 432 40.40 -12.48 19.66
CA LEU A 432 41.11 -12.72 20.94
C LEU A 432 40.78 -14.12 21.50
N ALA A 433 39.52 -14.56 21.45
CA ALA A 433 39.11 -15.89 21.89
C ALA A 433 39.80 -17.00 21.09
N ARG A 434 39.95 -16.83 19.76
CA ARG A 434 40.72 -17.77 18.92
C ARG A 434 42.18 -17.84 19.30
N LEU A 435 42.83 -16.70 19.54
CA LEU A 435 44.23 -16.67 19.99
C LEU A 435 44.40 -17.35 21.33
N LEU A 436 43.45 -17.08 22.26
CA LEU A 436 43.46 -17.67 23.59
C LEU A 436 43.33 -19.21 23.52
N LEU A 437 42.38 -19.72 22.70
CA LEU A 437 42.20 -21.16 22.47
C LEU A 437 43.45 -21.79 21.87
N GLY A 438 44.03 -21.19 20.81
CA GLY A 438 45.25 -21.69 20.19
C GLY A 438 46.46 -21.67 21.12
N GLY A 439 46.56 -20.73 22.03
CA GLY A 439 47.57 -20.72 23.10
C GLY A 439 47.36 -21.84 24.09
N GLU A 440 46.14 -22.08 24.54
CA GLU A 440 45.81 -23.13 25.51
C GLU A 440 45.98 -24.53 24.93
N GLN A 441 45.67 -24.74 23.64
CA GLN A 441 45.91 -25.99 22.95
C GLN A 441 47.41 -26.37 22.94
N ARG A 442 48.29 -25.40 22.64
CA ARG A 442 49.75 -25.62 22.69
C ARG A 442 50.26 -25.99 24.08
N ARG A 443 49.73 -25.31 25.13
CA ARG A 443 50.06 -25.63 26.54
C ARG A 443 49.59 -27.04 26.93
N PHE A 444 48.39 -27.41 26.47
CA PHE A 444 47.86 -28.76 26.70
C PHE A 444 48.70 -29.83 26.01
N GLU A 445 49.15 -29.60 24.78
CA GLU A 445 50.05 -30.49 24.04
C GLU A 445 51.41 -30.62 24.72
N ALA A 446 51.91 -29.53 25.37
CA ALA A 446 53.12 -29.56 26.18
C ALA A 446 52.94 -30.19 27.59
N GLY A 447 51.72 -30.60 27.94
CA GLY A 447 51.42 -31.17 29.26
C GLY A 447 51.27 -30.11 30.40
N GLU A 448 51.23 -28.82 30.06
CA GLU A 448 51.17 -27.68 31.01
C GLU A 448 49.71 -27.22 31.30
N SER A 449 48.72 -27.85 30.72
CA SER A 449 47.31 -27.50 30.89
C SER A 449 46.43 -28.76 30.97
N SER A 450 45.18 -28.57 31.40
CA SER A 450 44.19 -29.64 31.50
C SER A 450 43.14 -29.57 30.39
N LEU A 451 42.51 -30.71 30.10
CA LEU A 451 41.38 -30.80 29.16
C LEU A 451 40.26 -29.87 29.54
N LEU A 452 39.99 -29.72 30.84
CA LEU A 452 38.93 -28.81 31.34
C LEU A 452 39.14 -27.36 30.88
N ILE A 453 40.39 -26.88 30.93
CA ILE A 453 40.70 -25.48 30.52
C ILE A 453 40.53 -25.32 29.00
N VAL A 454 41.01 -26.31 28.21
CA VAL A 454 40.80 -26.29 26.75
C VAL A 454 39.32 -26.26 26.41
N ASN A 455 38.48 -27.09 27.06
CA ASN A 455 37.03 -27.10 26.87
C ASN A 455 36.40 -25.74 27.22
N LEU A 456 36.86 -25.08 28.29
CA LEU A 456 36.41 -23.78 28.69
C LEU A 456 36.72 -22.72 27.62
N ARG A 457 37.94 -22.73 27.03
CA ARG A 457 38.33 -21.79 25.96
C ARG A 457 37.56 -22.01 24.67
N GLU A 458 37.24 -23.26 24.33
CA GLU A 458 36.40 -23.57 23.20
C GLU A 458 34.96 -23.09 23.38
N ARG A 459 34.38 -23.30 24.56
CA ARG A 459 33.02 -22.74 24.85
C ARG A 459 33.04 -21.23 24.72
N LEU A 460 34.06 -20.55 25.24
CA LEU A 460 34.22 -19.10 25.10
C LEU A 460 34.26 -18.68 23.63
N LEU A 461 35.07 -19.37 22.80
CA LEU A 461 35.13 -19.05 21.36
C LEU A 461 33.77 -19.25 20.67
N LEU A 462 33.11 -20.39 20.89
CA LEU A 462 31.82 -20.69 20.30
C LEU A 462 30.75 -19.65 20.74
N ASP A 463 30.75 -19.27 22.02
CA ASP A 463 29.84 -18.27 22.54
C ASP A 463 30.07 -16.87 21.88
N GLU A 464 31.34 -16.49 21.69
CA GLU A 464 31.68 -15.25 21.02
C GLU A 464 31.35 -15.28 19.52
N GLU A 465 31.51 -16.41 18.82
CA GLU A 465 31.11 -16.58 17.44
C GLU A 465 29.57 -16.53 17.27
N LEU A 466 28.81 -17.10 18.20
CA LEU A 466 27.35 -17.00 18.21
C LEU A 466 26.88 -15.56 18.46
N LYS A 467 27.52 -14.85 19.40
CA LYS A 467 27.25 -13.42 19.64
C LYS A 467 27.58 -12.56 18.42
N LEU A 468 28.68 -12.85 17.72
CA LEU A 468 29.04 -12.15 16.49
C LEU A 468 27.96 -12.34 15.42
N ALA A 469 27.49 -13.57 15.19
CA ALA A 469 26.44 -13.84 14.23
C ALA A 469 25.12 -13.07 14.55
N ALA A 470 24.74 -13.05 15.84
CA ALA A 470 23.57 -12.27 16.31
C ALA A 470 23.77 -10.77 16.11
N THR A 471 24.98 -10.26 16.39
CA THR A 471 25.33 -8.83 16.22
C THR A 471 25.31 -8.43 14.73
N GLU A 472 25.85 -9.27 13.84
CA GLU A 472 25.79 -9.06 12.38
C GLU A 472 24.35 -9.00 11.87
N ALA A 473 23.48 -9.92 12.32
CA ALA A 473 22.06 -9.93 11.97
C ALA A 473 21.33 -8.68 12.51
N LYS A 474 21.61 -8.28 13.74
CA LYS A 474 21.03 -7.08 14.35
C LYS A 474 21.48 -5.81 13.63
N TYR A 475 22.77 -5.70 13.27
CA TYR A 475 23.30 -4.59 12.48
C TYR A 475 22.56 -4.47 11.14
N ALA A 476 22.37 -5.60 10.42
CA ALA A 476 21.62 -5.61 9.16
C ALA A 476 20.16 -5.13 9.34
N SER A 477 19.49 -5.60 10.39
CA SER A 477 18.12 -5.19 10.71
C SER A 477 18.04 -3.70 11.02
N THR A 478 18.95 -3.16 11.84
CA THR A 478 18.98 -1.74 12.22
C THR A 478 19.27 -0.83 11.02
N ARG A 479 20.09 -1.29 10.09
CA ARG A 479 20.34 -0.59 8.82
C ARG A 479 19.07 -0.49 7.96
N ALA A 480 18.30 -1.57 7.88
CA ALA A 480 17.01 -1.58 7.18
C ALA A 480 15.98 -0.67 7.89
N GLU A 481 16.00 -0.63 9.23
CA GLU A 481 15.16 0.27 10.02
C GLU A 481 15.47 1.74 9.73
N LEU A 482 16.74 2.13 9.64
CA LEU A 482 17.13 3.48 9.26
C LEU A 482 16.64 3.86 7.87
N ALA A 483 16.79 2.98 6.87
CA ALA A 483 16.30 3.24 5.52
C ALA A 483 14.80 3.57 5.52
N VAL A 484 14.00 2.79 6.25
CA VAL A 484 12.55 3.04 6.37
C VAL A 484 12.25 4.31 7.16
N ALA A 485 12.99 4.60 8.24
CA ALA A 485 12.81 5.81 9.04
C ALA A 485 13.08 7.10 8.24
N ILE A 486 13.99 7.09 7.28
CA ILE A 486 14.21 8.22 6.37
C ILE A 486 13.23 8.25 5.18
N GLY A 487 12.34 7.24 5.08
CA GLY A 487 11.33 7.16 4.02
C GLY A 487 11.80 6.48 2.74
N GLU A 488 12.98 5.90 2.73
CA GLU A 488 13.48 5.08 1.63
C GLU A 488 13.00 3.62 1.79
N PRO A 489 12.90 2.86 0.69
CA PRO A 489 12.67 1.42 0.81
C PRO A 489 13.86 0.79 1.55
N ALA A 490 13.62 -0.29 2.28
CA ALA A 490 14.63 -1.02 3.07
C ALA A 490 15.70 -1.69 2.17
N VAL A 491 16.24 -0.97 1.20
CA VAL A 491 17.35 -1.42 0.39
C VAL A 491 18.58 -1.37 1.28
N LEU A 492 19.26 -2.49 1.42
CA LEU A 492 20.65 -2.45 1.86
C LEU A 492 21.42 -1.81 0.69
N PRO A 493 21.92 -0.57 0.81
CA PRO A 493 22.61 0.07 -0.30
C PRO A 493 23.81 -0.80 -0.66
N ASN A 494 23.93 -1.15 -1.94
CA ASN A 494 25.19 -1.62 -2.48
C ASN A 494 26.23 -0.54 -2.17
N ALA A 495 27.28 -0.91 -1.45
CA ALA A 495 28.48 -0.09 -1.36
C ALA A 495 28.99 0.11 -2.80
N GLY A 496 28.64 1.22 -3.44
CA GLY A 496 29.10 1.50 -4.79
C GLY A 496 28.17 2.30 -5.70
N GLY A 497 26.97 2.70 -5.24
CA GLY A 497 26.05 3.56 -5.98
C GLY A 497 26.10 4.99 -5.48
N ALA A 498 27.19 5.69 -5.74
CA ALA A 498 27.23 7.15 -5.62
C ALA A 498 26.14 7.76 -6.52
N ALA A 499 25.47 8.75 -5.97
CA ALA A 499 24.57 9.66 -6.63
C ALA A 499 24.94 9.91 -8.11
N ARG A 500 23.99 9.71 -9.02
CA ARG A 500 23.82 10.46 -10.26
C ARG A 500 22.41 11.00 -10.35
#